data_853fb0c0a46bfbb37756e1dac3861bb1
#
_entry.id   853fb0c0a46bfbb37756e1dac3861bb1
#
_cell.length_a   1.000
_cell.length_b   1.000
_cell.length_c   1.000
_cell.angle_alpha   90.00
_cell.angle_beta   90.00
_cell.angle_gamma   90.00
#
_symmetry.space_group_name_H-M   'P 1'
#
loop_
_entity.id
_entity.type
_entity.pdbx_description
1 polymer ?
#
loop_
_entity_poly.entity_id
_entity_poly.type
_entity_poly.pdbx_seq_one_letter_code
_entity_poly.pdbx_strand_id
1 'polypeptide(L)'
;EKDNDQKFLIDIYIKIQDFSEDNIVNTVNYEEVVDLVIKIVEHESFDLIESLSKNIVKQILTRYQKSNVIINEIRATVHKPNTILKSKTEDISVSYFEKLK
;
A
#
# COMPACT_ATOMS: atom_id res chain seq x y z
N GLU A 1 3.72 5.51 -24.93
CA GLU A 1 3.95 5.63 -24.37
C GLU A 1 3.55 5.68 -23.47
N LYS A 2 3.50 5.49 -23.12
CA LYS A 2 3.06 5.49 -22.18
C LYS A 2 3.31 6.41 -21.44
N ASP A 3 3.00 7.03 -21.24
CA ASP A 3 3.18 7.91 -20.66
C ASP A 3 3.07 8.00 -19.69
N ASN A 4 2.97 7.53 -19.36
CA ASN A 4 2.90 7.60 -18.50
C ASN A 4 2.69 8.45 -17.61
N ASP A 5 2.24 9.07 -17.54
CA ASP A 5 1.93 10.06 -16.64
C ASP A 5 0.89 9.77 -15.70
N GLN A 6 0.58 8.53 -15.55
CA GLN A 6 -0.34 8.15 -14.53
C GLN A 6 0.29 8.29 -13.21
N LYS A 7 -0.30 9.08 -12.33
CA LYS A 7 0.18 9.26 -10.99
C LYS A 7 -0.82 8.67 -10.04
N PHE A 8 -0.33 7.93 -9.07
CA PHE A 8 -1.17 7.41 -8.02
C PHE A 8 -0.73 8.00 -6.71
N LEU A 9 -1.68 8.29 -5.86
CA LEU A 9 -1.39 8.66 -4.51
C LEU A 9 -1.77 7.47 -3.67
N ILE A 10 -0.84 6.98 -2.87
CA ILE A 10 -1.04 5.73 -2.16
C ILE A 10 -0.83 5.95 -0.69
N ASP A 11 -1.83 5.56 0.10
CA ASP A 11 -1.77 5.63 1.54
C ASP A 11 -1.70 4.23 2.08
N ILE A 12 -0.78 3.99 2.99
CA ILE A 12 -0.62 2.70 3.62
C ILE A 12 -0.85 2.86 5.11
N TYR A 13 -1.72 2.05 5.65
CA TYR A 13 -1.97 2.00 7.08
C TYR A 13 -1.60 0.61 7.57
N ILE A 14 -0.77 0.53 8.60
CA ILE A 14 -0.37 -0.74 9.17
C ILE A 14 -0.46 -0.65 10.67
N LYS A 15 -1.18 -1.58 11.26
CA LYS A 15 -1.25 -1.66 12.71
C LYS A 15 -0.49 -2.89 13.13
N ILE A 16 0.54 -2.71 13.95
CA ILE A 16 1.35 -3.83 14.39
C ILE A 16 1.05 -4.11 15.85
N GLN A 17 1.43 -5.30 16.25
CA GLN A 17 1.29 -5.70 17.63
C GLN A 17 2.13 -4.76 18.50
N ASP A 18 1.52 -4.33 19.60
CA ASP A 18 2.20 -3.43 20.49
C ASP A 18 3.11 -4.22 21.39
N PHE A 19 4.36 -3.80 21.47
CA PHE A 19 5.31 -4.41 22.37
C PHE A 19 5.73 -3.38 23.39
N SER A 20 5.88 -3.81 24.62
CA SER A 20 6.27 -2.91 25.68
C SER A 20 7.69 -2.46 25.53
N GLU A 21 8.50 -3.15 24.74
CA GLU A 21 9.88 -2.79 24.58
C GLU A 21 10.09 -2.05 23.30
N ASP A 22 10.95 -1.10 23.39
CA ASP A 22 11.33 -0.34 22.26
C ASP A 22 12.38 -1.08 21.51
N ASN A 23 12.00 -1.90 20.61
CA ASN A 23 12.94 -2.70 19.86
C ASN A 23 12.70 -2.46 18.38
N ILE A 24 13.68 -1.86 17.77
CA ILE A 24 13.53 -1.41 16.42
C ILE A 24 13.36 -2.58 15.44
N VAL A 25 13.87 -3.76 15.79
CA VAL A 25 13.73 -4.89 14.88
C VAL A 25 12.31 -5.43 14.86
N ASN A 26 11.46 -4.95 15.76
CA ASN A 26 10.07 -5.39 15.82
C ASN A 26 9.14 -4.40 15.16
N THR A 27 9.64 -3.47 14.40
CA THR A 27 8.79 -2.50 13.73
C THR A 27 8.92 -2.65 12.23
N VAL A 28 7.92 -2.12 11.55
CA VAL A 28 7.94 -2.08 10.10
C VAL A 28 8.93 -1.00 9.67
N ASN A 29 9.79 -1.34 8.74
CA ASN A 29 10.73 -0.38 8.20
C ASN A 29 10.02 0.46 7.16
N TYR A 30 9.87 1.73 7.47
CA TYR A 30 9.13 2.64 6.63
C TYR A 30 9.70 2.71 5.22
N GLU A 31 11.02 2.83 5.11
CA GLU A 31 11.65 2.94 3.80
C GLU A 31 11.49 1.68 2.98
N GLU A 32 11.52 0.55 3.65
CA GLU A 32 11.32 -0.72 2.97
C GLU A 32 9.95 -0.80 2.33
N VAL A 33 8.95 -0.35 3.08
CA VAL A 33 7.59 -0.38 2.57
C VAL A 33 7.44 0.56 1.37
N VAL A 34 8.02 1.75 1.48
CA VAL A 34 7.95 2.71 0.39
C VAL A 34 8.63 2.15 -0.85
N ASP A 35 9.80 1.55 -0.68
CA ASP A 35 10.51 0.99 -1.83
C ASP A 35 9.73 -0.13 -2.47
N LEU A 36 9.11 -0.96 -1.66
CA LEU A 36 8.32 -2.06 -2.18
C LEU A 36 7.13 -1.55 -2.98
N VAL A 37 6.44 -0.55 -2.47
CA VAL A 37 5.29 0.00 -3.16
C VAL A 37 5.72 0.62 -4.49
N ILE A 38 6.84 1.34 -4.48
CA ILE A 38 7.33 1.93 -5.71
C ILE A 38 7.61 0.87 -6.75
N LYS A 39 8.23 -0.22 -6.34
CA LYS A 39 8.53 -1.29 -7.27
C LYS A 39 7.27 -1.92 -7.84
N ILE A 40 6.26 -2.09 -7.01
CA ILE A 40 5.01 -2.66 -7.49
C ILE A 40 4.40 -1.77 -8.56
N VAL A 41 4.37 -0.47 -8.28
CA VAL A 41 3.74 0.46 -9.20
C VAL A 41 4.53 0.54 -10.50
N GLU A 42 5.85 0.51 -10.41
CA GLU A 42 6.68 0.70 -11.59
C GLU A 42 6.75 -0.52 -12.48
N HIS A 43 6.71 -1.71 -11.87
CA HIS A 43 7.00 -2.90 -12.63
C HIS A 43 5.77 -3.70 -13.02
N GLU A 44 4.62 -3.28 -12.58
CA GLU A 44 3.42 -4.02 -12.89
C GLU A 44 2.41 -3.11 -13.53
N SER A 45 1.61 -3.71 -14.37
CA SER A 45 0.61 -2.96 -15.09
C SER A 45 -0.74 -3.33 -14.52
N PHE A 46 -1.45 -2.35 -14.03
CA PHE A 46 -2.75 -2.59 -13.41
C PHE A 46 -3.80 -1.78 -14.14
N ASP A 47 -4.80 -2.45 -14.62
CA ASP A 47 -5.93 -1.77 -15.22
C ASP A 47 -6.86 -1.22 -14.16
N LEU A 48 -6.89 -1.87 -13.01
CA LEU A 48 -7.83 -1.50 -11.96
C LEU A 48 -7.07 -1.14 -10.70
N ILE A 49 -7.47 -0.05 -10.08
CA ILE A 49 -6.84 0.33 -8.83
C ILE A 49 -7.19 -0.63 -7.70
N GLU A 50 -8.30 -1.37 -7.84
CA GLU A 50 -8.61 -2.41 -6.87
C GLU A 50 -7.53 -3.47 -6.84
N SER A 51 -7.09 -3.90 -8.01
CA SER A 51 -6.04 -4.91 -8.08
C SER A 51 -4.74 -4.39 -7.51
N LEU A 52 -4.44 -3.14 -7.77
CA LEU A 52 -3.22 -2.55 -7.25
C LEU A 52 -3.25 -2.49 -5.74
N SER A 53 -4.34 -2.04 -5.14
CA SER A 53 -4.40 -1.92 -3.69
C SER A 53 -4.29 -3.29 -3.03
N LYS A 54 -4.94 -4.30 -3.61
CA LYS A 54 -4.85 -5.65 -3.05
C LYS A 54 -3.44 -6.20 -3.15
N ASN A 55 -2.80 -5.99 -4.30
CA ASN A 55 -1.45 -6.48 -4.52
C ASN A 55 -0.48 -5.85 -3.53
N ILE A 56 -0.63 -4.56 -3.28
CA ILE A 56 0.25 -3.89 -2.33
C ILE A 56 0.13 -4.53 -0.96
N VAL A 57 -1.10 -4.76 -0.49
CA VAL A 57 -1.28 -5.37 0.82
C VAL A 57 -0.67 -6.76 0.86
N LYS A 58 -0.92 -7.56 -0.18
CA LYS A 58 -0.42 -8.93 -0.18
C LYS A 58 1.10 -8.97 -0.20
N GLN A 59 1.72 -8.07 -0.93
CA GLN A 59 3.17 -8.07 -0.99
C GLN A 59 3.81 -7.59 0.30
N ILE A 60 3.17 -6.63 0.96
CA ILE A 60 3.69 -6.20 2.26
C ILE A 60 3.58 -7.33 3.27
N LEU A 61 2.45 -8.03 3.28
CA LEU A 61 2.29 -9.14 4.20
C LEU A 61 3.30 -10.24 3.93
N THR A 62 3.55 -10.53 2.67
CA THR A 62 4.54 -11.53 2.32
C THR A 62 5.93 -11.12 2.79
N ARG A 63 6.26 -9.85 2.62
CA ARG A 63 7.56 -9.34 3.01
C ARG A 63 7.83 -9.53 4.48
N TYR A 64 6.80 -9.36 5.32
CA TYR A 64 6.99 -9.39 6.75
C TYR A 64 6.57 -10.69 7.40
N GLN A 65 6.18 -11.69 6.60
CA GLN A 65 5.61 -12.88 7.18
C GLN A 65 6.65 -13.70 7.98
N LYS A 66 7.93 -13.57 7.66
CA LYS A 66 8.96 -14.29 8.40
C LYS A 66 9.73 -13.40 9.35
N SER A 67 9.29 -12.19 9.51
CA SER A 67 9.97 -11.28 10.42
C SER A 67 9.36 -11.40 11.80
N ASN A 68 9.93 -10.67 12.74
CA ASN A 68 9.39 -10.60 14.08
C ASN A 68 8.23 -9.63 14.21
N VAL A 69 7.93 -8.93 13.15
CA VAL A 69 6.83 -7.98 13.16
C VAL A 69 5.53 -8.73 13.01
N ILE A 70 4.59 -8.44 13.87
CA ILE A 70 3.25 -9.01 13.78
C ILE A 70 2.32 -7.91 13.34
N ILE A 71 1.77 -8.07 12.15
CA ILE A 71 0.85 -7.09 11.59
C ILE A 71 -0.56 -7.52 11.93
N ASN A 72 -1.27 -6.66 12.63
CA ASN A 72 -2.65 -6.96 13.01
C ASN A 72 -3.65 -6.51 11.96
N GLU A 73 -3.41 -5.36 11.37
CA GLU A 73 -4.30 -4.80 10.37
C GLU A 73 -3.47 -4.09 9.32
N ILE A 74 -3.94 -4.11 8.10
CA ILE A 74 -3.25 -3.40 7.05
C ILE A 74 -4.27 -2.92 6.03
N ARG A 75 -4.08 -1.72 5.54
CA ARG A 75 -4.94 -1.16 4.51
C ARG A 75 -4.10 -0.37 3.53
N ALA A 76 -4.36 -0.58 2.25
CA ALA A 76 -3.76 0.22 1.21
C ALA A 76 -4.87 0.94 0.47
N THR A 77 -4.74 2.24 0.36
CA THR A 77 -5.70 3.06 -0.37
C THR A 77 -4.99 3.66 -1.56
N VAL A 78 -5.52 3.40 -2.74
CA VAL A 78 -4.96 3.91 -3.97
C VAL A 78 -5.90 4.97 -4.50
N HIS A 79 -5.37 6.16 -4.70
CA HIS A 79 -6.11 7.28 -5.25
C HIS A 79 -5.67 7.49 -6.68
N LYS A 80 -6.61 7.73 -7.54
CA LYS A 80 -6.30 8.02 -8.92
C LYS A 80 -6.86 9.40 -9.24
N PRO A 81 -6.10 10.45 -8.90
CA PRO A 81 -6.57 11.81 -9.20
C PRO A 81 -6.55 11.99 -10.68
N ASN A 82 -6.88 13.05 -11.19
CA ASN A 82 -6.77 13.34 -12.61
C ASN A 82 -7.61 12.46 -13.48
N THR A 83 -8.78 12.14 -13.02
CA THR A 83 -9.69 11.43 -13.88
C THR A 83 -10.31 12.40 -14.86
N ILE A 84 -11.01 11.86 -15.82
CA ILE A 84 -11.72 12.72 -16.74
C ILE A 84 -12.86 13.46 -16.07
N LEU A 85 -13.21 13.06 -14.87
CA LEU A 85 -14.29 13.73 -14.16
C LEU A 85 -13.80 14.80 -13.23
N LYS A 86 -12.59 15.25 -13.40
CA LYS A 86 -11.94 16.10 -12.46
C LYS A 86 -12.67 17.38 -12.17
N SER A 87 -13.48 17.83 -13.08
CA SER A 87 -14.17 19.09 -12.85
C SER A 87 -15.32 18.93 -11.89
N LYS A 88 -15.73 17.73 -11.60
CA LYS A 88 -16.90 17.51 -10.78
C LYS A 88 -16.62 16.78 -9.50
N THR A 89 -15.56 16.03 -9.46
CA THR A 89 -15.34 15.18 -8.31
C THR A 89 -13.95 15.36 -7.80
N GLU A 90 -13.77 14.89 -6.62
CA GLU A 90 -12.45 14.73 -6.11
C GLU A 90 -11.86 13.53 -6.80
N ASP A 91 -10.89 12.94 -6.25
CA ASP A 91 -10.28 11.79 -6.84
C ASP A 91 -11.16 10.56 -6.61
N ILE A 92 -10.82 9.52 -7.31
CA ILE A 92 -11.42 8.22 -7.12
C ILE A 92 -10.40 7.40 -6.35
N SER A 93 -10.85 6.71 -5.32
CA SER A 93 -9.93 5.90 -4.54
C SER A 93 -10.57 4.57 -4.19
N VAL A 94 -9.72 3.59 -3.97
CA VAL A 94 -10.13 2.27 -3.56
C VAL A 94 -9.22 1.82 -2.45
N SER A 95 -9.80 1.19 -1.44
CA SER A 95 -9.01 0.65 -0.33
C SER A 95 -9.17 -0.85 -0.27
N TYR A 96 -8.10 -1.51 0.08
CA TYR A 96 -8.13 -2.92 0.40
C TYR A 96 -7.63 -3.08 1.83
N PHE A 97 -8.41 -3.76 2.66
CA PHE A 97 -8.14 -3.86 4.08
C PHE A 97 -8.11 -5.33 4.49
N GLU A 98 -7.15 -5.67 5.32
CA GLU A 98 -7.10 -7.00 5.89
C GLU A 98 -6.87 -6.91 7.37
N LYS A 99 -7.66 -7.64 8.13
CA LYS A 99 -7.48 -7.74 9.56
C LYS A 99 -7.01 -9.15 9.86
N LEU A 100 -5.85 -9.25 10.49
CA LEU A 100 -5.21 -10.55 10.69
C LEU A 100 -5.35 -11.06 12.09
N LYS A 101 -5.65 -10.19 13.02
CA LYS A 101 -5.84 -10.61 14.39
C LYS A 101 -6.94 -9.87 15.07
#